data_1dd660a7062e1054a7b5a4a735cc86d9
#
_entry.id   1dd660a7062e1054a7b5a4a735cc86d9
#
_cell.length_a   1.000
_cell.length_b   1.000
_cell.length_c   1.000
_cell.angle_alpha   90.00
_cell.angle_beta   90.00
_cell.angle_gamma   90.00
#
_symmetry.space_group_name_H-M   'P 1'
#
loop_
_entity.id
_entity.type
_entity.pdbx_description
1 polymer ?
#
loop_
_entity_poly.entity_id
_entity_poly.type
_entity_poly.pdbx_seq_one_letter_code
_entity_poly.pdbx_strand_id
1 'polypeptide(L)'
;MMQLKRLQRFTSALALSGLLVACASSGDSPTGTPSEVQEIQSQLLGDMPLPAASKMIGSDSLIIGRGDNWVGRVVLSGAQTPTDIYAFFQAEYPKAGWTTVSAVKSKTSILVFTKGDRTSTIELNEGSLGGPKTLITITASPKNANVVAPSKK
;
A
#
# COMPACT_ATOMS: atom_id res chain seq x y z
N MET A 1 -7.81 -6.68 -76.97
CA MET A 1 -9.24 -6.94 -77.09
C MET A 1 -9.92 -6.32 -75.91
N MET A 2 -10.42 -5.08 -76.07
CA MET A 2 -11.84 -4.80 -76.22
C MET A 2 -12.65 -5.29 -74.98
N GLN A 3 -13.41 -4.52 -74.33
CA GLN A 3 -14.31 -3.37 -74.48
C GLN A 3 -14.66 -2.90 -73.07
N LEU A 4 -14.62 -1.72 -72.59
CA LEU A 4 -15.50 -0.54 -72.83
C LEU A 4 -16.90 -0.63 -72.17
N LYS A 5 -17.19 0.40 -71.39
CA LYS A 5 -18.52 1.02 -71.08
C LYS A 5 -19.35 0.31 -69.98
N ARG A 6 -19.89 1.03 -69.01
CA ARG A 6 -20.73 2.26 -68.99
C ARG A 6 -20.76 2.78 -67.53
N LEU A 7 -20.48 3.90 -67.26
CA LEU A 7 -21.20 5.18 -67.07
C LEU A 7 -22.71 5.00 -66.78
N GLN A 8 -23.09 5.24 -65.51
CA GLN A 8 -24.41 5.75 -65.21
C GLN A 8 -24.42 6.59 -63.95
N ARG A 9 -24.64 7.86 -64.17
CA ARG A 9 -24.99 8.90 -63.23
C ARG A 9 -26.35 8.60 -62.60
N PHE A 10 -26.54 8.72 -61.29
CA PHE A 10 -27.82 9.23 -60.80
C PHE A 10 -27.54 10.13 -59.61
N THR A 11 -28.10 11.28 -59.75
CA THR A 11 -28.11 12.46 -58.88
C THR A 11 -29.06 12.30 -57.69
N SER A 12 -28.77 13.07 -56.67
CA SER A 12 -29.68 13.69 -55.69
C SER A 12 -30.23 12.84 -54.57
N ALA A 13 -29.82 13.16 -53.35
CA ALA A 13 -30.75 13.73 -52.36
C ALA A 13 -29.97 14.24 -51.15
N LEU A 14 -30.15 15.51 -50.94
CA LEU A 14 -29.77 16.33 -49.82
C LEU A 14 -30.52 15.84 -48.57
N ALA A 15 -29.82 15.44 -47.52
CA ALA A 15 -30.39 15.36 -46.16
C ALA A 15 -29.39 15.87 -45.17
N LEU A 16 -29.64 17.09 -44.78
CA LEU A 16 -29.03 17.84 -43.71
C LEU A 16 -29.45 17.17 -42.37
N SER A 17 -28.56 16.52 -41.67
CA SER A 17 -28.84 16.02 -40.31
C SER A 17 -27.65 16.23 -39.41
N GLY A 18 -27.89 17.07 -38.42
CA GLY A 18 -27.16 17.58 -37.32
C GLY A 18 -25.95 16.84 -36.80
N LEU A 19 -24.84 17.56 -36.77
CA LEU A 19 -23.68 17.28 -35.95
C LEU A 19 -24.03 17.54 -34.47
N LEU A 20 -24.41 16.52 -33.74
CA LEU A 20 -24.31 16.51 -32.28
C LEU A 20 -22.94 15.90 -31.97
N VAL A 21 -21.92 16.76 -31.92
CA VAL A 21 -20.66 16.43 -31.22
C VAL A 21 -20.97 16.44 -29.76
N ALA A 22 -21.37 15.29 -29.23
CA ALA A 22 -21.32 15.03 -27.79
C ALA A 22 -19.83 14.81 -27.45
N CYS A 23 -19.16 15.87 -27.01
CA CYS A 23 -17.96 15.74 -26.20
C CYS A 23 -18.37 15.07 -24.90
N ALA A 24 -18.42 13.76 -24.89
CA ALA A 24 -18.32 12.97 -23.68
C ALA A 24 -16.88 13.12 -23.20
N SER A 25 -16.62 14.18 -22.43
CA SER A 25 -15.48 14.21 -21.54
C SER A 25 -15.74 13.11 -20.50
N SER A 26 -15.33 11.91 -20.81
CA SER A 26 -15.12 10.86 -19.81
C SER A 26 -13.97 11.34 -18.94
N GLY A 27 -14.31 12.19 -17.97
CA GLY A 27 -13.48 12.35 -16.80
C GLY A 27 -13.50 10.99 -16.10
N ASP A 28 -12.56 10.13 -16.43
CA ASP A 28 -12.14 9.03 -15.59
C ASP A 28 -11.60 9.65 -14.30
N SER A 29 -12.50 10.00 -13.40
CA SER A 29 -12.16 10.00 -12.00
C SER A 29 -11.82 8.55 -11.67
N PRO A 30 -10.60 8.25 -11.22
CA PRO A 30 -10.31 6.93 -10.69
C PRO A 30 -11.09 6.78 -9.38
N THR A 31 -12.34 6.34 -9.48
CA THR A 31 -13.10 5.77 -8.37
C THR A 31 -12.55 4.36 -8.16
N GLY A 32 -11.23 4.27 -8.00
CA GLY A 32 -10.61 3.05 -7.52
C GLY A 32 -11.02 2.89 -6.07
N THR A 33 -11.67 1.78 -5.75
CA THR A 33 -11.82 1.32 -4.38
C THR A 33 -10.44 1.39 -3.72
N PRO A 34 -10.29 2.02 -2.55
CA PRO A 34 -9.01 2.07 -1.85
C PRO A 34 -8.42 0.66 -1.79
N SER A 35 -7.13 0.52 -2.09
CA SER A 35 -6.50 -0.79 -1.94
C SER A 35 -6.55 -1.20 -0.47
N GLU A 36 -6.61 -2.50 -0.18
CA GLU A 36 -6.58 -3.04 1.19
C GLU A 36 -5.47 -2.38 2.05
N VAL A 37 -4.32 -2.10 1.43
CA VAL A 37 -3.20 -1.40 2.07
C VAL A 37 -3.57 0.02 2.50
N GLN A 38 -4.27 0.77 1.64
CA GLN A 38 -4.68 2.14 1.96
C GLN A 38 -5.73 2.17 3.07
N GLU A 39 -6.64 1.20 3.09
CA GLU A 39 -7.61 1.07 4.18
C GLU A 39 -6.96 0.74 5.51
N ILE A 40 -6.06 -0.24 5.54
CA ILE A 40 -5.30 -0.59 6.74
C ILE A 40 -4.50 0.62 7.23
N GLN A 41 -3.78 1.29 6.33
CA GLN A 41 -2.96 2.45 6.66
C GLN A 41 -3.82 3.60 7.21
N SER A 42 -4.88 4.00 6.51
CA SER A 42 -5.68 5.17 6.90
C SER A 42 -6.53 4.94 8.14
N GLN A 43 -7.08 3.73 8.32
CA GLN A 43 -8.02 3.44 9.40
C GLN A 43 -7.35 2.88 10.65
N LEU A 44 -6.29 2.10 10.50
CA LEU A 44 -5.67 1.37 11.59
C LEU A 44 -4.28 1.88 11.98
N LEU A 45 -3.42 2.14 11.00
CA LEU A 45 -2.00 2.41 11.27
C LEU A 45 -1.63 3.90 11.20
N GLY A 46 -2.55 4.77 10.78
CA GLY A 46 -2.36 6.21 10.74
C GLY A 46 -1.12 6.63 9.95
N ASP A 47 -0.10 7.07 10.65
CA ASP A 47 1.14 7.64 10.10
C ASP A 47 2.25 6.64 9.77
N MET A 48 1.93 5.33 9.74
CA MET A 48 2.90 4.28 9.38
C MET A 48 2.74 3.85 7.91
N PRO A 49 3.64 4.25 7.00
CA PRO A 49 3.60 3.82 5.61
C PRO A 49 3.71 2.30 5.46
N LEU A 50 2.94 1.73 4.54
CA LEU A 50 2.96 0.30 4.22
C LEU A 50 3.41 0.06 2.78
N PRO A 51 4.17 -1.02 2.53
CA PRO A 51 4.53 -1.41 1.17
C PRO A 51 3.28 -1.75 0.35
N ALA A 52 3.28 -1.38 -0.93
CA ALA A 52 2.21 -1.70 -1.84
C ALA A 52 1.96 -3.22 -1.93
N ALA A 53 0.72 -3.62 -2.16
CA ALA A 53 0.28 -5.02 -2.23
C ALA A 53 0.56 -5.87 -0.97
N SER A 54 0.72 -5.22 0.20
CA SER A 54 0.72 -5.92 1.47
C SER A 54 -0.72 -6.29 1.88
N LYS A 55 -0.90 -7.46 2.53
CA LYS A 55 -2.19 -7.90 3.06
C LYS A 55 -2.06 -8.24 4.53
N MET A 56 -3.02 -7.80 5.33
CA MET A 56 -3.01 -8.10 6.76
C MET A 56 -3.38 -9.56 7.04
N ILE A 57 -2.64 -10.18 7.94
CA ILE A 57 -2.94 -11.51 8.49
C ILE A 57 -3.62 -11.28 9.84
N GLY A 58 -4.96 -11.28 9.80
CA GLY A 58 -5.77 -10.89 10.98
C GLY A 58 -5.61 -11.82 12.17
N SER A 59 -5.43 -13.14 11.94
CA SER A 59 -5.22 -14.12 13.02
C SER A 59 -3.97 -13.87 13.85
N ASP A 60 -2.95 -13.23 13.25
CA ASP A 60 -1.64 -13.03 13.86
C ASP A 60 -1.45 -11.56 14.33
N SER A 61 -2.48 -10.73 14.11
CA SER A 61 -2.46 -9.31 14.41
C SER A 61 -3.30 -8.99 15.64
N LEU A 62 -2.81 -8.09 16.48
CA LEU A 62 -3.53 -7.53 17.63
C LEU A 62 -3.37 -6.01 17.60
N ILE A 63 -4.45 -5.29 17.40
CA ILE A 63 -4.46 -3.82 17.34
C ILE A 63 -5.36 -3.29 18.44
N ILE A 64 -4.83 -2.42 19.29
CA ILE A 64 -5.55 -1.73 20.36
C ILE A 64 -5.47 -0.23 20.05
N GLY A 65 -6.63 0.42 19.91
CA GLY A 65 -6.70 1.81 19.44
C GLY A 65 -6.76 1.92 17.92
N ARG A 66 -6.56 3.11 17.39
CA ARG A 66 -6.56 3.41 15.96
C ARG A 66 -5.80 4.69 15.62
N GLY A 67 -5.53 4.91 14.33
CA GLY A 67 -4.82 6.08 13.84
C GLY A 67 -3.43 6.17 14.47
N ASP A 68 -3.01 7.36 14.90
CA ASP A 68 -1.68 7.60 15.43
C ASP A 68 -1.47 7.10 16.88
N ASN A 69 -2.51 6.59 17.53
CA ASN A 69 -2.47 6.16 18.94
C ASN A 69 -2.63 4.64 19.12
N TRP A 70 -2.56 3.87 18.03
CA TRP A 70 -2.64 2.42 18.19
C TRP A 70 -1.38 1.84 18.81
N VAL A 71 -1.57 0.77 19.54
CA VAL A 71 -0.51 -0.09 20.09
C VAL A 71 -0.82 -1.54 19.76
N GLY A 72 0.21 -2.35 19.63
CA GLY A 72 0.03 -3.77 19.36
C GLY A 72 0.98 -4.29 18.28
N ARG A 73 0.53 -5.34 17.61
CA ARG A 73 1.29 -6.04 16.57
C ARG A 73 0.43 -6.22 15.34
N VAL A 74 0.96 -5.86 14.19
CA VAL A 74 0.35 -6.11 12.88
C VAL A 74 1.26 -7.03 12.10
N VAL A 75 0.69 -8.08 11.55
CA VAL A 75 1.39 -9.02 10.67
C VAL A 75 0.82 -8.90 9.27
N LEU A 76 1.73 -8.68 8.31
CA LEU A 76 1.39 -8.50 6.91
C LEU A 76 2.13 -9.52 6.05
N SER A 77 1.47 -9.97 5.00
CA SER A 77 2.11 -10.67 3.89
C SER A 77 2.53 -9.67 2.83
N GLY A 78 3.80 -9.68 2.41
CA GLY A 78 4.34 -8.82 1.36
C GLY A 78 4.59 -9.61 0.07
N ALA A 79 4.28 -9.00 -1.08
CA ALA A 79 4.54 -9.57 -2.40
C ALA A 79 5.98 -9.30 -2.89
N GLN A 80 6.67 -8.33 -2.29
CA GLN A 80 8.04 -7.93 -2.62
C GLN A 80 9.05 -8.72 -1.81
N THR A 81 10.32 -8.66 -2.22
CA THR A 81 11.40 -9.34 -1.48
C THR A 81 11.69 -8.64 -0.14
N PRO A 82 12.26 -9.35 0.87
CA PRO A 82 12.64 -8.71 2.14
C PRO A 82 13.59 -7.52 1.94
N THR A 83 14.46 -7.59 0.92
CA THR A 83 15.40 -6.50 0.59
C THR A 83 14.66 -5.24 0.10
N ASP A 84 13.68 -5.40 -0.78
CA ASP A 84 12.90 -4.27 -1.31
C ASP A 84 12.04 -3.63 -0.22
N ILE A 85 11.42 -4.46 0.62
CA ILE A 85 10.62 -4.01 1.76
C ILE A 85 11.49 -3.30 2.81
N TYR A 86 12.70 -3.81 3.06
CA TYR A 86 13.66 -3.14 3.94
C TYR A 86 14.01 -1.74 3.43
N ALA A 87 14.33 -1.61 2.13
CA ALA A 87 14.62 -0.32 1.51
C ALA A 87 13.41 0.64 1.56
N PHE A 88 12.19 0.10 1.36
CA PHE A 88 10.97 0.87 1.49
C PHE A 88 10.84 1.51 2.89
N PHE A 89 10.97 0.72 3.95
CA PHE A 89 10.83 1.26 5.31
C PHE A 89 11.91 2.27 5.65
N GLN A 90 13.16 2.05 5.22
CA GLN A 90 14.23 3.03 5.41
C GLN A 90 13.96 4.35 4.69
N ALA A 91 13.29 4.34 3.54
CA ALA A 91 13.00 5.52 2.76
C ALA A 91 11.72 6.25 3.21
N GLU A 92 10.65 5.51 3.52
CA GLU A 92 9.33 6.10 3.72
C GLU A 92 9.03 6.50 5.17
N TYR A 93 9.57 5.78 6.16
CA TYR A 93 9.33 6.14 7.57
C TYR A 93 9.89 7.52 7.95
N PRO A 94 11.12 7.91 7.53
CA PRO A 94 11.62 9.25 7.78
C PRO A 94 10.74 10.35 7.14
N LYS A 95 10.18 10.12 5.96
CA LYS A 95 9.26 11.06 5.30
C LYS A 95 7.95 11.23 6.08
N ALA A 96 7.51 10.20 6.79
CA ALA A 96 6.35 10.23 7.67
C ALA A 96 6.67 10.78 9.07
N GLY A 97 7.88 11.28 9.30
CA GLY A 97 8.32 11.90 10.55
C GLY A 97 8.86 10.92 11.60
N TRP A 98 9.15 9.67 11.22
CA TRP A 98 9.78 8.69 12.08
C TRP A 98 11.31 8.81 12.05
N THR A 99 11.96 8.75 13.19
CA THR A 99 13.41 8.76 13.31
C THR A 99 13.93 7.34 13.43
N THR A 100 14.90 6.96 12.59
CA THR A 100 15.55 5.64 12.66
C THR A 100 16.43 5.56 13.91
N VAL A 101 16.20 4.55 14.74
CA VAL A 101 17.03 4.24 15.94
C VAL A 101 18.03 3.15 15.60
N SER A 102 17.59 2.11 14.91
CA SER A 102 18.43 0.97 14.55
C SER A 102 17.92 0.33 13.27
N ALA A 103 18.84 -0.18 12.45
CA ALA A 103 18.52 -0.92 11.25
C ALA A 103 19.56 -2.02 11.04
N VAL A 104 19.12 -3.28 11.19
CA VAL A 104 19.96 -4.47 11.03
C VAL A 104 19.40 -5.29 9.89
N LYS A 105 20.23 -5.59 8.89
CA LYS A 105 19.86 -6.44 7.75
C LYS A 105 20.51 -7.80 7.91
N SER A 106 19.68 -8.84 8.02
CA SER A 106 20.09 -10.24 8.13
C SER A 106 18.99 -11.15 7.59
N LYS A 107 19.05 -12.46 7.85
CA LYS A 107 17.97 -13.41 7.53
C LYS A 107 16.63 -12.94 8.12
N THR A 108 16.63 -12.48 9.37
CA THR A 108 15.55 -11.68 9.95
C THR A 108 16.05 -10.26 10.06
N SER A 109 15.58 -9.38 9.18
CA SER A 109 15.96 -7.97 9.25
C SER A 109 15.08 -7.23 10.27
N ILE A 110 15.69 -6.32 11.04
CA ILE A 110 15.01 -5.56 12.07
C ILE A 110 15.27 -4.06 11.85
N LEU A 111 14.21 -3.27 11.85
CA LEU A 111 14.28 -1.82 11.84
C LEU A 111 13.51 -1.29 13.07
N VAL A 112 14.09 -0.32 13.76
CA VAL A 112 13.48 0.34 14.91
C VAL A 112 13.41 1.83 14.64
N PHE A 113 12.21 2.38 14.80
CA PHE A 113 11.92 3.79 14.63
C PHE A 113 11.24 4.38 15.85
N THR A 114 11.38 5.70 16.04
CA THR A 114 10.65 6.45 17.07
C THR A 114 10.02 7.69 16.48
N LYS A 115 8.84 8.06 17.00
CA LYS A 115 8.15 9.31 16.68
C LYS A 115 7.41 9.79 17.92
N GLY A 116 7.83 10.93 18.48
CA GLY A 116 7.31 11.40 19.77
C GLY A 116 7.52 10.33 20.87
N ASP A 117 6.43 9.96 21.52
CA ASP A 117 6.41 8.94 22.57
C ASP A 117 6.10 7.52 22.07
N ARG A 118 6.24 7.28 20.78
CA ARG A 118 5.96 5.98 20.13
C ARG A 118 7.24 5.35 19.61
N THR A 119 7.28 4.03 19.67
CA THR A 119 8.29 3.20 19.05
C THR A 119 7.64 2.22 18.09
N SER A 120 8.21 2.06 16.92
CA SER A 120 7.84 1.04 15.94
C SER A 120 9.02 0.12 15.70
N THR A 121 8.81 -1.17 15.91
CA THR A 121 9.76 -2.22 15.52
C THR A 121 9.20 -2.98 14.35
N ILE A 122 9.98 -3.11 13.29
CA ILE A 122 9.62 -3.83 12.08
C ILE A 122 10.56 -5.01 11.92
N GLU A 123 10.00 -6.20 11.85
CA GLU A 123 10.71 -7.43 11.57
C GLU A 123 10.33 -7.95 10.19
N LEU A 124 11.34 -8.28 9.38
CA LEU A 124 11.15 -8.83 8.04
C LEU A 124 11.76 -10.22 7.98
N ASN A 125 10.93 -11.20 7.66
CA ASN A 125 11.32 -12.58 7.45
C ASN A 125 11.00 -13.01 6.02
N GLU A 126 11.80 -13.92 5.48
CA GLU A 126 11.44 -14.61 4.23
C GLU A 126 10.13 -15.39 4.45
N GLY A 127 9.26 -15.31 3.47
CA GLY A 127 8.03 -16.08 3.45
C GLY A 127 8.27 -17.56 3.13
N SER A 128 7.22 -18.35 3.18
CA SER A 128 7.28 -19.78 2.85
C SER A 128 7.15 -20.05 1.36
N LEU A 129 7.63 -21.21 0.93
CA LEU A 129 7.45 -21.72 -0.44
C LEU A 129 5.96 -21.81 -0.78
N GLY A 130 5.54 -21.13 -1.86
CA GLY A 130 4.15 -21.08 -2.30
C GLY A 130 3.26 -20.07 -1.54
N GLY A 131 3.84 -19.33 -0.60
CA GLY A 131 3.19 -18.25 0.16
C GLY A 131 3.69 -16.85 -0.19
N PRO A 132 3.53 -15.88 0.71
CA PRO A 132 4.06 -14.53 0.52
C PRO A 132 5.58 -14.56 0.41
N LYS A 133 6.17 -13.61 -0.33
CA LYS A 133 7.65 -13.50 -0.41
C LYS A 133 8.26 -13.01 0.90
N THR A 134 7.55 -12.19 1.63
CA THR A 134 8.00 -11.61 2.89
C THR A 134 6.88 -11.61 3.91
N LEU A 135 7.21 -11.99 5.14
CA LEU A 135 6.39 -11.77 6.32
C LEU A 135 6.90 -10.52 7.02
N ILE A 136 6.00 -9.56 7.21
CA ILE A 136 6.28 -8.27 7.83
C ILE A 136 5.57 -8.23 9.17
N THR A 137 6.30 -8.04 10.25
CA THR A 137 5.72 -7.84 11.58
C THR A 137 6.02 -6.42 12.04
N ILE A 138 5.00 -5.62 12.29
CA ILE A 138 5.12 -4.26 12.81
C ILE A 138 4.58 -4.27 14.23
N THR A 139 5.43 -3.94 15.20
CA THR A 139 5.04 -3.78 16.59
C THR A 139 5.11 -2.30 16.96
N ALA A 140 3.99 -1.71 17.38
CA ALA A 140 3.92 -0.35 17.88
C ALA A 140 3.70 -0.36 19.40
N SER A 141 4.47 0.45 20.13
CA SER A 141 4.35 0.60 21.57
C SER A 141 4.65 2.03 22.01
N PRO A 142 4.14 2.47 23.16
CA PRO A 142 4.62 3.70 23.79
C PRO A 142 6.10 3.58 24.09
N LYS A 143 6.86 4.67 23.89
CA LYS A 143 8.29 4.74 24.15
C LYS A 143 8.64 4.50 25.63
N ASN A 144 7.74 4.89 26.52
CA ASN A 144 7.87 4.80 27.97
C ASN A 144 6.88 3.79 28.56
N ALA A 145 6.68 2.63 27.92
CA ALA A 145 5.99 1.55 28.59
C ALA A 145 6.81 1.19 29.83
N ASN A 146 6.46 1.75 30.98
CA ASN A 146 7.06 1.44 32.24
C ASN A 146 6.88 -0.07 32.49
N VAL A 147 7.92 -0.82 32.21
CA VAL A 147 8.02 -2.18 32.74
C VAL A 147 8.17 -2.00 34.24
N VAL A 148 7.05 -2.06 34.95
CA VAL A 148 7.10 -2.13 36.45
C VAL A 148 7.85 -3.41 36.75
N ALA A 149 9.12 -3.24 37.15
CA ALA A 149 9.89 -4.37 37.64
C ALA A 149 9.14 -4.99 38.80
N PRO A 150 8.97 -6.33 38.85
CA PRO A 150 8.30 -6.97 39.97
C PRO A 150 8.99 -6.57 41.25
N SER A 151 8.26 -5.96 42.20
CA SER A 151 8.79 -5.63 43.51
C SER A 151 9.25 -6.91 44.17
N LYS A 152 10.56 -7.01 44.47
CA LYS A 152 11.05 -8.09 45.31
C LYS A 152 10.43 -7.94 46.71
N LYS A 153 9.60 -8.91 47.08
CA LYS A 153 9.21 -9.13 48.47
C LYS A 153 10.37 -9.71 49.24
#